data_ca2b4889623fe64d49eaecc734d76cf7
#
_entry.id   ca2b4889623fe64d49eaecc734d76cf7
#
_cell.length_a   1.000
_cell.length_b   1.000
_cell.length_c   1.000
_cell.angle_alpha   90.00
_cell.angle_beta   90.00
_cell.angle_gamma   90.00
#
_symmetry.space_group_name_H-M   'P 1'
#
loop_
_entity.id
_entity.type
_entity.pdbx_description
1 polymer ?
#
loop_
_entity_poly.entity_id
_entity_poly.type
_entity_poly.pdbx_seq_one_letter_code
_entity_poly.pdbx_strand_id
1 'polypeptide(L)'
;MISRLETRLAPLAALVLALACVTACKDKSPATTTTPSHGELTVAAASDLTPVFEELGREFESATQTKVVFVFGSTGMLTRQIENGAPFDLFAAANVSYIDQLEQKGLIIPDSKAVYARGRITLWTANESPVRFQGIADLARPEIQRIAIANPDHAPYGLAAKQALQSAGVWDRVQPKLVYGDNIRQTLQYAQTGNVEVAIVSLTLSINSNGRWTLIPEELHQPIDQGLAIMKTTGNEQAARAFAAFISSPKGKAIMKKYGF
;
A
#
# COMPACT_ATOMS: atom_id res chain seq x y z
N MET A 1 83.22 -13.41 1.25
CA MET A 1 84.18 -12.31 0.99
C MET A 1 83.52 -11.05 1.55
N ILE A 2 83.85 -10.69 2.76
CA ILE A 2 84.69 -9.53 3.12
C ILE A 2 83.92 -8.24 2.73
N SER A 3 83.63 -7.26 3.55
CA SER A 3 84.02 -6.86 4.92
C SER A 3 83.41 -5.50 5.24
N ARG A 4 83.16 -5.29 6.51
CA ARG A 4 83.49 -4.13 7.37
C ARG A 4 82.60 -2.92 7.24
N LEU A 5 81.87 -2.57 8.36
CA LEU A 5 82.32 -1.88 9.61
C LEU A 5 82.79 -0.44 9.33
N GLU A 6 82.10 0.52 9.94
CA GLU A 6 82.47 1.36 11.11
C GLU A 6 81.47 2.51 11.24
N THR A 7 80.76 2.61 12.36
CA THR A 7 80.95 3.40 13.57
C THR A 7 81.45 4.85 13.37
N ARG A 8 80.67 5.82 13.91
CA ARG A 8 81.03 6.73 14.97
C ARG A 8 80.04 7.90 15.17
N LEU A 9 79.56 8.01 16.37
CA LEU A 9 79.60 9.08 17.39
C LEU A 9 78.76 10.36 17.18
N ALA A 10 77.98 10.56 18.23
CA ALA A 10 77.32 11.80 18.64
C ALA A 10 78.29 12.92 19.04
N PRO A 11 77.83 14.17 19.20
CA PRO A 11 77.43 14.58 20.52
C PRO A 11 76.25 15.65 20.62
N LEU A 12 75.51 15.53 21.71
CA LEU A 12 75.29 16.48 22.78
C LEU A 12 74.78 17.94 22.48
N ALA A 13 73.67 18.19 23.06
CA ALA A 13 73.28 19.38 23.82
C ALA A 13 72.88 20.67 23.08
N ALA A 14 71.58 21.00 23.24
CA ALA A 14 71.21 22.32 23.77
C ALA A 14 69.73 22.29 24.22
N LEU A 15 69.60 22.36 25.50
CA LEU A 15 68.34 22.63 26.27
C LEU A 15 67.95 24.10 26.05
N VAL A 16 66.78 24.36 25.42
CA VAL A 16 66.16 25.68 25.50
C VAL A 16 64.71 25.52 25.97
N LEU A 17 64.50 25.93 27.18
CA LEU A 17 63.25 26.08 27.88
C LEU A 17 62.48 27.27 27.26
N ALA A 18 61.38 27.00 26.54
CA ALA A 18 60.42 28.02 26.13
C ALA A 18 59.08 27.69 26.70
N LEU A 19 58.76 28.41 27.77
CA LEU A 19 57.48 28.50 28.40
C LEU A 19 56.54 29.25 27.46
N ALA A 20 55.58 28.58 26.84
CA ALA A 20 54.58 29.20 25.99
C ALA A 20 53.15 28.87 26.51
N CYS A 21 52.43 29.91 26.78
CA CYS A 21 51.09 30.00 27.28
C CYS A 21 50.12 29.02 26.63
N VAL A 22 49.46 28.21 27.46
CA VAL A 22 48.26 27.46 27.06
C VAL A 22 47.10 28.44 27.09
N THR A 23 46.80 29.04 25.95
CA THR A 23 45.49 29.67 25.70
C THR A 23 44.48 28.56 25.39
N ALA A 24 43.58 28.28 26.34
CA ALA A 24 42.45 27.41 26.17
C ALA A 24 41.50 28.01 25.11
N CYS A 25 41.65 27.62 23.85
CA CYS A 25 40.59 27.77 22.88
C CYS A 25 39.51 26.75 23.22
N LYS A 26 38.41 27.24 23.78
CA LYS A 26 37.14 26.51 23.84
C LYS A 26 36.65 26.38 22.41
N ASP A 27 36.98 25.29 21.76
CA ASP A 27 36.33 24.88 20.54
C ASP A 27 34.83 24.63 20.86
N LYS A 28 34.01 25.61 20.51
CA LYS A 28 32.59 25.39 20.32
C LYS A 28 32.47 24.53 19.06
N SER A 29 32.43 23.23 19.25
CA SER A 29 31.89 22.33 18.20
C SER A 29 30.57 22.92 17.72
N PRO A 30 30.40 23.13 16.40
CA PRO A 30 29.10 23.52 15.90
C PRO A 30 28.13 22.40 16.29
N ALA A 31 27.07 22.72 17.00
CA ALA A 31 25.97 21.83 17.21
C ALA A 31 25.51 21.38 15.81
N THR A 32 25.80 20.15 15.51
CA THR A 32 25.25 19.49 14.31
C THR A 32 23.76 19.52 14.51
N THR A 33 23.10 20.48 13.90
CA THR A 33 21.66 20.47 13.71
C THR A 33 21.41 19.24 12.85
N THR A 34 21.15 18.08 13.45
CA THR A 34 20.54 16.95 12.79
C THR A 34 19.19 17.45 12.30
N THR A 35 19.14 17.89 11.06
CA THR A 35 17.90 17.99 10.31
C THR A 35 17.27 16.60 10.46
N PRO A 36 16.01 16.48 10.96
CA PRO A 36 15.35 15.20 10.99
C PRO A 36 15.42 14.66 9.56
N SER A 37 16.07 13.53 9.36
CA SER A 37 15.94 12.80 8.10
C SER A 37 14.46 12.50 7.99
N HIS A 38 13.75 13.19 7.10
CA HIS A 38 12.37 12.85 6.76
C HIS A 38 12.41 11.45 6.18
N GLY A 39 12.10 10.46 7.04
CA GLY A 39 12.16 9.05 6.70
C GLY A 39 11.19 8.71 5.57
N GLU A 40 11.48 7.65 4.87
CA GLU A 40 10.57 7.04 3.93
C GLU A 40 9.56 6.18 4.70
N LEU A 41 8.26 6.37 4.46
CA LEU A 41 7.18 5.58 5.03
C LEU A 41 6.76 4.50 4.03
N THR A 42 6.92 3.24 4.37
CA THR A 42 6.53 2.11 3.50
C THR A 42 5.14 1.61 3.87
N VAL A 43 4.20 1.75 2.95
CA VAL A 43 2.80 1.41 3.15
C VAL A 43 2.40 0.23 2.27
N ALA A 44 2.01 -0.90 2.89
CA ALA A 44 1.30 -1.96 2.20
C ALA A 44 -0.16 -1.53 2.01
N ALA A 45 -0.69 -1.61 0.79
CA ALA A 45 -2.04 -1.16 0.51
C ALA A 45 -2.77 -2.09 -0.47
N ALA A 46 -4.05 -2.32 -0.23
CA ALA A 46 -4.89 -3.05 -1.16
C ALA A 46 -4.93 -2.34 -2.52
N SER A 47 -4.89 -3.11 -3.61
CA SER A 47 -4.66 -2.58 -4.95
C SER A 47 -5.80 -1.73 -5.53
N ASP A 48 -6.98 -1.77 -4.93
CA ASP A 48 -8.08 -0.83 -5.23
C ASP A 48 -7.76 0.60 -4.79
N LEU A 49 -6.88 0.75 -3.79
CA LEU A 49 -6.44 2.03 -3.26
C LEU A 49 -5.41 2.75 -4.15
N THR A 50 -4.87 2.09 -5.17
CA THR A 50 -3.78 2.64 -5.99
C THR A 50 -4.01 4.11 -6.39
N PRO A 51 -5.09 4.49 -7.09
CA PRO A 51 -5.23 5.86 -7.56
C PRO A 51 -5.42 6.88 -6.42
N VAL A 52 -6.15 6.51 -5.38
CA VAL A 52 -6.43 7.41 -4.25
C VAL A 52 -5.23 7.55 -3.33
N PHE A 53 -4.49 6.46 -3.04
CA PHE A 53 -3.33 6.51 -2.16
C PHE A 53 -2.12 7.18 -2.81
N GLU A 54 -1.96 7.07 -4.13
CA GLU A 54 -0.97 7.86 -4.86
C GLU A 54 -1.24 9.37 -4.75
N GLU A 55 -2.52 9.81 -4.79
CA GLU A 55 -2.86 11.23 -4.56
C GLU A 55 -2.65 11.62 -3.09
N LEU A 56 -3.13 10.80 -2.14
CA LEU A 56 -2.92 11.03 -0.71
C LEU A 56 -1.44 11.10 -0.34
N GLY A 57 -0.62 10.21 -0.90
CA GLY A 57 0.84 10.20 -0.67
C GLY A 57 1.51 11.47 -1.15
N ARG A 58 1.22 11.92 -2.37
CA ARG A 58 1.75 13.19 -2.90
C ARG A 58 1.36 14.40 -2.04
N GLU A 59 0.11 14.46 -1.62
CA GLU A 59 -0.40 15.55 -0.79
C GLU A 59 0.19 15.53 0.63
N PHE A 60 0.39 14.34 1.19
CA PHE A 60 1.05 14.15 2.47
C PHE A 60 2.53 14.52 2.41
N GLU A 61 3.25 14.06 1.37
CA GLU A 61 4.66 14.40 1.14
C GLU A 61 4.85 15.91 0.98
N SER A 62 3.98 16.56 0.20
CA SER A 62 3.99 18.02 0.04
C SER A 62 3.81 18.77 1.35
N ALA A 63 2.97 18.24 2.28
CA ALA A 63 2.68 18.87 3.57
C ALA A 63 3.71 18.59 4.66
N THR A 64 4.37 17.42 4.61
CA THR A 64 5.23 16.93 5.71
C THR A 64 6.68 16.71 5.32
N GLN A 65 6.96 16.70 4.02
CA GLN A 65 8.24 16.28 3.42
C GLN A 65 8.63 14.81 3.73
N THR A 66 7.68 14.02 4.20
CA THR A 66 7.86 12.58 4.41
C THR A 66 7.41 11.85 3.15
N LYS A 67 8.35 11.17 2.48
CA LYS A 67 8.05 10.36 1.29
C LYS A 67 7.24 9.13 1.67
N VAL A 68 6.20 8.81 0.89
CA VAL A 68 5.40 7.60 1.08
C VAL A 68 5.62 6.65 -0.10
N VAL A 69 6.10 5.44 0.20
CA VAL A 69 6.29 4.38 -0.79
C VAL A 69 5.21 3.33 -0.60
N PHE A 70 4.48 3.05 -1.67
CA PHE A 70 3.39 2.08 -1.64
C PHE A 70 3.79 0.74 -2.24
N VAL A 71 3.39 -0.34 -1.57
CA VAL A 71 3.40 -1.70 -2.11
C VAL A 71 1.95 -2.15 -2.25
N PHE A 72 1.47 -2.17 -3.50
CA PHE A 72 0.09 -2.55 -3.79
C PHE A 72 -0.04 -4.05 -4.10
N GLY A 73 -1.06 -4.67 -3.49
CA GLY A 73 -1.32 -6.11 -3.69
C GLY A 73 -2.74 -6.51 -3.28
N SER A 74 -3.06 -7.80 -3.34
CA SER A 74 -4.28 -8.26 -2.70
C SER A 74 -4.09 -8.28 -1.18
N THR A 75 -5.15 -7.96 -0.46
CA THR A 75 -5.12 -7.85 1.01
C THR A 75 -4.55 -9.12 1.67
N GLY A 76 -5.02 -10.30 1.28
CA GLY A 76 -4.55 -11.55 1.89
C GLY A 76 -3.11 -11.90 1.53
N MET A 77 -2.60 -11.51 0.33
CA MET A 77 -1.19 -11.69 0.01
C MET A 77 -0.29 -10.77 0.84
N LEU A 78 -0.67 -9.50 0.99
CA LEU A 78 0.04 -8.55 1.84
C LEU A 78 0.02 -8.97 3.30
N THR A 79 -1.12 -9.47 3.80
CA THR A 79 -1.23 -10.02 5.16
C THR A 79 -0.21 -11.15 5.37
N ARG A 80 -0.11 -12.11 4.43
CA ARG A 80 0.88 -13.18 4.51
C ARG A 80 2.33 -12.66 4.48
N GLN A 81 2.61 -11.63 3.70
CA GLN A 81 3.94 -10.99 3.71
C GLN A 81 4.25 -10.37 5.07
N ILE A 82 3.28 -9.68 5.69
CA ILE A 82 3.43 -9.11 7.05
C ILE A 82 3.67 -10.23 8.08
N GLU A 83 2.91 -11.31 8.02
CA GLU A 83 3.08 -12.46 8.90
C GLU A 83 4.47 -13.13 8.75
N ASN A 84 5.07 -13.04 7.57
CA ASN A 84 6.41 -13.52 7.27
C ASN A 84 7.50 -12.45 7.50
N GLY A 85 7.16 -11.34 8.15
CA GLY A 85 8.13 -10.33 8.58
C GLY A 85 8.48 -9.26 7.53
N ALA A 86 7.65 -9.06 6.51
CA ALA A 86 7.87 -7.95 5.56
C ALA A 86 7.87 -6.59 6.28
N PRO A 87 8.85 -5.70 6.00
CA PRO A 87 9.11 -4.49 6.78
C PRO A 87 8.21 -3.33 6.33
N PHE A 88 6.91 -3.46 6.54
CA PHE A 88 5.97 -2.36 6.32
C PHE A 88 5.76 -1.54 7.58
N ASP A 89 5.51 -0.25 7.42
CA ASP A 89 5.20 0.66 8.51
C ASP A 89 3.69 0.73 8.79
N LEU A 90 2.88 0.72 7.72
CA LEU A 90 1.42 0.78 7.78
C LEU A 90 0.82 -0.21 6.78
N PHE A 91 -0.30 -0.82 7.14
CA PHE A 91 -1.09 -1.65 6.25
C PHE A 91 -2.51 -1.10 6.11
N ALA A 92 -2.93 -0.87 4.88
CA ALA A 92 -4.28 -0.48 4.49
C ALA A 92 -4.95 -1.63 3.72
N ALA A 93 -5.83 -2.34 4.40
CA ALA A 93 -6.50 -3.54 3.93
C ALA A 93 -7.88 -3.21 3.34
N ALA A 94 -8.29 -3.93 2.30
CA ALA A 94 -9.65 -3.82 1.76
C ALA A 94 -10.72 -4.54 2.62
N ASN A 95 -10.31 -5.22 3.70
CA ASN A 95 -11.25 -5.78 4.67
C ASN A 95 -10.62 -5.75 6.06
N VAL A 96 -11.33 -5.18 7.02
CA VAL A 96 -10.90 -5.01 8.41
C VAL A 96 -10.58 -6.36 9.10
N SER A 97 -11.21 -7.46 8.68
CA SER A 97 -10.95 -8.78 9.28
C SER A 97 -9.48 -9.24 9.15
N TYR A 98 -8.75 -8.76 8.13
CA TYR A 98 -7.32 -9.02 8.01
C TYR A 98 -6.49 -8.21 9.02
N ILE A 99 -6.96 -7.02 9.37
CA ILE A 99 -6.36 -6.25 10.47
C ILE A 99 -6.61 -6.97 11.80
N ASP A 100 -7.84 -7.49 12.01
CA ASP A 100 -8.18 -8.29 13.21
C ASP A 100 -7.28 -9.53 13.34
N GLN A 101 -6.99 -10.20 12.22
CA GLN A 101 -6.07 -11.35 12.18
C GLN A 101 -4.64 -10.95 12.61
N LEU A 102 -4.12 -9.83 12.12
CA LEU A 102 -2.80 -9.33 12.51
C LEU A 102 -2.77 -8.86 13.96
N GLU A 103 -3.85 -8.25 14.46
CA GLU A 103 -4.03 -7.85 15.86
C GLU A 103 -3.96 -9.06 16.79
N GLN A 104 -4.71 -10.14 16.49
CA GLN A 104 -4.70 -11.39 17.24
C GLN A 104 -3.31 -12.03 17.30
N LYS A 105 -2.50 -11.84 16.27
CA LYS A 105 -1.10 -12.31 16.21
C LYS A 105 -0.10 -11.33 16.86
N GLY A 106 -0.57 -10.20 17.38
CA GLY A 106 0.27 -9.19 18.02
C GLY A 106 1.23 -8.47 17.06
N LEU A 107 0.88 -8.37 15.77
CA LEU A 107 1.72 -7.80 14.71
C LEU A 107 1.44 -6.32 14.43
N ILE A 108 0.41 -5.73 15.06
CA ILE A 108 0.09 -4.30 14.95
C ILE A 108 0.27 -3.58 16.28
N ILE A 109 0.35 -2.26 16.24
CA ILE A 109 0.25 -1.42 17.43
C ILE A 109 -1.24 -1.38 17.83
N PRO A 110 -1.63 -1.79 19.05
CA PRO A 110 -3.03 -2.08 19.41
C PRO A 110 -4.02 -0.93 19.19
N ASP A 111 -3.60 0.33 19.43
CA ASP A 111 -4.44 1.53 19.34
C ASP A 111 -4.42 2.17 17.94
N SER A 112 -3.77 1.53 16.96
CA SER A 112 -3.61 2.06 15.62
C SER A 112 -4.66 1.58 14.62
N LYS A 113 -5.47 0.59 15.00
CA LYS A 113 -6.51 0.03 14.14
C LYS A 113 -7.66 1.01 13.92
N ALA A 114 -8.02 1.23 12.65
CA ALA A 114 -9.17 2.05 12.28
C ALA A 114 -9.86 1.52 11.02
N VAL A 115 -11.20 1.63 10.99
CA VAL A 115 -11.98 1.53 9.74
C VAL A 115 -12.04 2.92 9.13
N TYR A 116 -11.60 3.08 7.89
CA TYR A 116 -11.47 4.40 7.26
C TYR A 116 -12.35 4.60 6.03
N ALA A 117 -12.85 3.51 5.42
CA ALA A 117 -13.67 3.57 4.21
C ALA A 117 -14.54 2.32 4.05
N ARG A 118 -15.50 2.39 3.12
CA ARG A 118 -16.27 1.24 2.63
C ARG A 118 -16.17 1.15 1.12
N GLY A 119 -15.68 0.01 0.62
CA GLY A 119 -15.56 -0.29 -0.79
C GLY A 119 -16.89 -0.69 -1.42
N ARG A 120 -17.01 -0.45 -2.74
CA ARG A 120 -18.14 -0.83 -3.59
C ARG A 120 -17.62 -1.62 -4.79
N ILE A 121 -18.43 -2.52 -5.35
CA ILE A 121 -18.10 -3.25 -6.57
C ILE A 121 -18.97 -2.84 -7.76
N THR A 122 -18.41 -2.99 -8.95
CA THR A 122 -19.06 -2.65 -10.21
C THR A 122 -18.87 -3.76 -11.24
N LEU A 123 -19.77 -3.85 -12.19
CA LEU A 123 -19.51 -4.47 -13.48
C LEU A 123 -18.78 -3.45 -14.36
N TRP A 124 -17.71 -3.85 -15.01
CA TRP A 124 -16.91 -2.98 -15.88
C TRP A 124 -16.66 -3.65 -17.24
N THR A 125 -16.71 -2.88 -18.31
CA THR A 125 -16.34 -3.30 -19.68
C THR A 125 -15.69 -2.14 -20.44
N ALA A 126 -14.83 -2.44 -21.41
CA ALA A 126 -14.23 -1.43 -22.28
C ALA A 126 -15.30 -0.67 -23.08
N ASN A 127 -15.02 0.60 -23.42
CA ASN A 127 -15.96 1.44 -24.18
C ASN A 127 -16.33 0.84 -25.53
N GLU A 128 -15.36 0.22 -26.20
CA GLU A 128 -15.50 -0.39 -27.54
C GLU A 128 -16.16 -1.77 -27.51
N SER A 129 -16.31 -2.37 -26.30
CA SER A 129 -16.96 -3.68 -26.16
C SER A 129 -18.40 -3.64 -26.67
N PRO A 130 -18.86 -4.62 -27.45
CA PRO A 130 -20.27 -4.74 -27.84
C PRO A 130 -21.17 -5.15 -26.67
N VAL A 131 -20.60 -5.68 -25.59
CA VAL A 131 -21.35 -6.16 -24.44
C VAL A 131 -22.06 -5.00 -23.73
N ARG A 132 -23.33 -5.20 -23.45
CA ARG A 132 -24.18 -4.31 -22.65
C ARG A 132 -24.78 -5.10 -21.50
N PHE A 133 -24.79 -4.53 -20.33
CA PHE A 133 -25.39 -5.10 -19.13
C PHE A 133 -26.13 -4.03 -18.34
N GLN A 134 -27.21 -4.41 -17.67
CA GLN A 134 -27.96 -3.58 -16.73
C GLN A 134 -27.70 -4.02 -15.30
N GLY A 135 -27.32 -5.28 -15.08
CA GLY A 135 -27.04 -5.82 -13.77
C GLY A 135 -26.30 -7.15 -13.82
N ILE A 136 -25.96 -7.66 -12.63
CA ILE A 136 -25.13 -8.86 -12.45
C ILE A 136 -25.72 -10.12 -13.08
N ALA A 137 -27.05 -10.21 -13.18
CA ALA A 137 -27.75 -11.34 -13.80
C ALA A 137 -27.42 -11.50 -15.28
N ASP A 138 -27.09 -10.42 -15.98
CA ASP A 138 -26.72 -10.44 -17.39
C ASP A 138 -25.44 -11.22 -17.68
N LEU A 139 -24.59 -11.43 -16.68
CA LEU A 139 -23.34 -12.21 -16.82
C LEU A 139 -23.60 -13.67 -17.16
N ALA A 140 -24.81 -14.16 -16.91
CA ALA A 140 -25.21 -15.52 -17.28
C ALA A 140 -25.51 -15.69 -18.77
N ARG A 141 -25.63 -14.61 -19.55
CA ARG A 141 -25.93 -14.67 -21.00
C ARG A 141 -24.83 -15.40 -21.79
N PRO A 142 -25.19 -16.13 -22.85
CA PRO A 142 -24.24 -16.95 -23.60
C PRO A 142 -23.20 -16.13 -24.37
N GLU A 143 -23.51 -14.90 -24.76
CA GLU A 143 -22.58 -14.03 -25.48
C GLU A 143 -21.42 -13.50 -24.59
N ILE A 144 -21.53 -13.58 -23.27
CA ILE A 144 -20.46 -13.27 -22.33
C ILE A 144 -19.72 -14.58 -22.03
N GLN A 145 -18.51 -14.72 -22.55
CA GLN A 145 -17.74 -15.97 -22.50
C GLN A 145 -16.70 -15.97 -21.37
N ARG A 146 -16.11 -14.80 -21.07
CA ARG A 146 -15.04 -14.67 -20.05
C ARG A 146 -15.31 -13.46 -19.15
N ILE A 147 -15.24 -13.71 -17.86
CA ILE A 147 -15.53 -12.71 -16.83
C ILE A 147 -14.37 -12.72 -15.83
N ALA A 148 -13.75 -11.57 -15.59
CA ALA A 148 -12.70 -11.49 -14.59
C ALA A 148 -13.27 -11.10 -13.21
N ILE A 149 -12.80 -11.80 -12.19
CA ILE A 149 -12.92 -11.39 -10.78
C ILE A 149 -11.56 -11.54 -10.10
N ALA A 150 -11.29 -10.80 -9.03
CA ALA A 150 -10.11 -11.08 -8.22
C ALA A 150 -10.28 -12.43 -7.51
N ASN A 151 -9.17 -13.12 -7.22
CA ASN A 151 -9.24 -14.43 -6.59
C ASN A 151 -9.87 -14.31 -5.18
N PRO A 152 -11.03 -14.94 -4.94
CA PRO A 152 -11.77 -14.83 -3.67
C PRO A 152 -11.03 -15.40 -2.46
N ASP A 153 -10.02 -16.26 -2.67
CA ASP A 153 -9.28 -16.91 -1.58
C ASP A 153 -8.38 -15.92 -0.81
N HIS A 154 -8.04 -14.77 -1.42
CA HIS A 154 -7.15 -13.79 -0.80
C HIS A 154 -7.45 -12.33 -1.16
N ALA A 155 -8.46 -12.07 -2.01
CA ALA A 155 -8.85 -10.72 -2.38
C ALA A 155 -10.29 -10.42 -1.93
N PRO A 156 -10.50 -9.45 -1.00
CA PRO A 156 -11.83 -9.11 -0.49
C PRO A 156 -12.85 -8.74 -1.57
N TYR A 157 -12.42 -8.02 -2.60
CA TYR A 157 -13.26 -7.67 -3.74
C TYR A 157 -13.65 -8.90 -4.58
N GLY A 158 -12.78 -9.90 -4.65
CA GLY A 158 -13.09 -11.19 -5.29
C GLY A 158 -14.12 -11.99 -4.48
N LEU A 159 -13.99 -11.98 -3.16
CA LEU A 159 -14.98 -12.60 -2.26
C LEU A 159 -16.34 -11.91 -2.40
N ALA A 160 -16.39 -10.58 -2.42
CA ALA A 160 -17.62 -9.83 -2.63
C ALA A 160 -18.23 -10.10 -4.00
N ALA A 161 -17.43 -10.20 -5.06
CA ALA A 161 -17.89 -10.58 -6.40
C ALA A 161 -18.52 -11.99 -6.42
N LYS A 162 -17.88 -12.98 -5.78
CA LYS A 162 -18.41 -14.34 -5.61
C LYS A 162 -19.75 -14.32 -4.88
N GLN A 163 -19.83 -13.62 -3.75
CA GLN A 163 -21.05 -13.49 -2.96
C GLN A 163 -22.17 -12.84 -3.77
N ALA A 164 -21.89 -11.78 -4.51
CA ALA A 164 -22.88 -11.10 -5.34
C ALA A 164 -23.41 -12.02 -6.47
N LEU A 165 -22.54 -12.80 -7.12
CA LEU A 165 -22.94 -13.79 -8.13
C LEU A 165 -23.80 -14.90 -7.54
N GLN A 166 -23.48 -15.36 -6.32
CA GLN A 166 -24.25 -16.36 -5.60
C GLN A 166 -25.62 -15.81 -5.18
N SER A 167 -25.67 -14.61 -4.60
CA SER A 167 -26.91 -13.94 -4.18
C SER A 167 -27.84 -13.64 -5.36
N ALA A 168 -27.28 -13.34 -6.53
CA ALA A 168 -28.04 -13.15 -7.77
C ALA A 168 -28.48 -14.46 -8.43
N GLY A 169 -28.13 -15.63 -7.88
CA GLY A 169 -28.51 -16.95 -8.43
C GLY A 169 -27.89 -17.28 -9.78
N VAL A 170 -26.75 -16.67 -10.12
CA VAL A 170 -26.09 -16.88 -11.43
C VAL A 170 -24.72 -17.57 -11.33
N TRP A 171 -24.27 -17.88 -10.12
CA TRP A 171 -22.95 -18.43 -9.85
C TRP A 171 -22.62 -19.65 -10.72
N ASP A 172 -23.47 -20.67 -10.75
CA ASP A 172 -23.20 -21.93 -11.47
C ASP A 172 -23.06 -21.73 -12.99
N ARG A 173 -23.76 -20.75 -13.54
CA ARG A 173 -23.68 -20.41 -14.98
C ARG A 173 -22.46 -19.54 -15.30
N VAL A 174 -22.00 -18.74 -14.33
CA VAL A 174 -20.89 -17.80 -14.48
C VAL A 174 -19.55 -18.45 -14.11
N GLN A 175 -19.53 -19.35 -13.12
CA GLN A 175 -18.30 -19.98 -12.64
C GLN A 175 -17.41 -20.57 -13.75
N PRO A 176 -17.93 -21.29 -14.77
CA PRO A 176 -17.11 -21.84 -15.84
C PRO A 176 -16.47 -20.78 -16.76
N LYS A 177 -16.95 -19.53 -16.69
CA LYS A 177 -16.47 -18.38 -17.49
C LYS A 177 -15.44 -17.53 -16.74
N LEU A 178 -15.15 -17.85 -15.46
CA LEU A 178 -14.34 -16.99 -14.60
C LEU A 178 -12.85 -17.08 -14.92
N VAL A 179 -12.25 -15.91 -14.98
CA VAL A 179 -10.79 -15.69 -15.01
C VAL A 179 -10.42 -14.97 -13.72
N TYR A 180 -9.47 -15.53 -12.97
CA TYR A 180 -9.08 -14.99 -11.69
C TYR A 180 -7.85 -14.10 -11.81
N GLY A 181 -7.95 -12.85 -11.33
CA GLY A 181 -6.81 -11.97 -11.14
C GLY A 181 -6.22 -12.14 -9.74
N ASP A 182 -4.91 -11.99 -9.60
CA ASP A 182 -4.22 -12.05 -8.30
C ASP A 182 -4.65 -10.91 -7.37
N ASN A 183 -5.15 -9.83 -7.93
CA ASN A 183 -5.68 -8.68 -7.21
C ASN A 183 -6.69 -7.92 -8.08
N ILE A 184 -7.40 -6.96 -7.49
CA ILE A 184 -8.48 -6.26 -8.19
C ILE A 184 -7.99 -5.37 -9.35
N ARG A 185 -6.74 -4.87 -9.31
CA ARG A 185 -6.15 -4.08 -10.39
C ARG A 185 -5.83 -4.95 -11.61
N GLN A 186 -5.27 -6.14 -11.41
CA GLN A 186 -5.04 -7.11 -12.49
C GLN A 186 -6.37 -7.57 -13.10
N THR A 187 -7.41 -7.73 -12.28
CA THR A 187 -8.76 -8.04 -12.74
C THR A 187 -9.28 -6.99 -13.74
N LEU A 188 -9.12 -5.71 -13.43
CA LEU A 188 -9.45 -4.62 -14.36
C LEU A 188 -8.60 -4.68 -15.63
N GLN A 189 -7.30 -4.93 -15.48
CA GLN A 189 -6.37 -5.02 -16.61
C GLN A 189 -6.80 -6.08 -17.64
N TYR A 190 -7.30 -7.23 -17.21
CA TYR A 190 -7.79 -8.27 -18.14
C TYR A 190 -8.93 -7.76 -19.02
N ALA A 191 -9.83 -6.95 -18.49
CA ALA A 191 -10.92 -6.37 -19.29
C ALA A 191 -10.44 -5.19 -20.16
N GLN A 192 -9.50 -4.38 -19.65
CA GLN A 192 -8.92 -3.28 -20.43
C GLN A 192 -8.13 -3.75 -21.65
N THR A 193 -7.48 -4.91 -21.55
CA THR A 193 -6.68 -5.51 -22.64
C THR A 193 -7.50 -6.44 -23.53
N GLY A 194 -8.82 -6.57 -23.31
CA GLY A 194 -9.70 -7.42 -24.10
C GLY A 194 -9.55 -8.94 -23.85
N ASN A 195 -8.83 -9.33 -22.79
CA ASN A 195 -8.70 -10.74 -22.41
C ASN A 195 -9.99 -11.32 -21.84
N VAL A 196 -10.88 -10.47 -21.36
CA VAL A 196 -12.23 -10.80 -20.91
C VAL A 196 -13.22 -9.73 -21.38
N GLU A 197 -14.50 -10.09 -21.52
CA GLU A 197 -15.54 -9.15 -21.94
C GLU A 197 -15.99 -8.24 -20.81
N VAL A 198 -16.03 -8.77 -19.58
CA VAL A 198 -16.51 -8.06 -18.38
C VAL A 198 -15.60 -8.37 -17.20
N ALA A 199 -15.41 -7.39 -16.33
CA ALA A 199 -14.76 -7.59 -15.03
C ALA A 199 -15.66 -7.09 -13.88
N ILE A 200 -15.63 -7.77 -12.74
CA ILE A 200 -16.16 -7.24 -11.48
C ILE A 200 -14.98 -6.62 -10.74
N VAL A 201 -15.03 -5.30 -10.57
CA VAL A 201 -13.94 -4.50 -10.01
C VAL A 201 -14.42 -3.53 -8.94
N SER A 202 -13.49 -2.84 -8.26
CA SER A 202 -13.86 -1.79 -7.30
C SER A 202 -14.40 -0.54 -8.01
N LEU A 203 -15.31 0.17 -7.35
CA LEU A 203 -15.80 1.46 -7.82
C LEU A 203 -14.65 2.45 -8.04
N THR A 204 -13.68 2.48 -7.13
CA THR A 204 -12.49 3.33 -7.22
C THR A 204 -11.73 3.16 -8.52
N LEU A 205 -11.51 1.91 -8.95
CA LEU A 205 -10.85 1.62 -10.22
C LEU A 205 -11.74 1.95 -11.42
N SER A 206 -13.05 1.75 -11.30
CA SER A 206 -14.00 2.03 -12.38
C SER A 206 -14.13 3.51 -12.70
N ILE A 207 -14.21 4.37 -11.67
CA ILE A 207 -14.28 5.83 -11.81
C ILE A 207 -13.03 6.35 -12.53
N ASN A 208 -11.87 5.76 -12.27
CA ASN A 208 -10.57 6.22 -12.76
C ASN A 208 -10.07 5.47 -13.99
N SER A 209 -10.96 4.77 -14.69
CA SER A 209 -10.63 4.02 -15.91
C SER A 209 -11.52 4.39 -17.07
N ASN A 210 -10.97 4.27 -18.29
CA ASN A 210 -11.73 4.53 -19.52
C ASN A 210 -12.58 3.29 -19.87
N GLY A 211 -13.82 3.26 -19.39
CA GLY A 211 -14.75 2.17 -19.62
C GLY A 211 -16.17 2.51 -19.16
N ARG A 212 -17.08 1.58 -19.40
CA ARG A 212 -18.46 1.67 -18.92
C ARG A 212 -18.63 0.75 -17.73
N TRP A 213 -19.32 1.23 -16.71
CA TRP A 213 -19.55 0.45 -15.50
C TRP A 213 -20.94 0.68 -14.91
N THR A 214 -21.39 -0.28 -14.15
CA THR A 214 -22.65 -0.24 -13.38
C THR A 214 -22.38 -0.75 -11.99
N LEU A 215 -22.89 -0.04 -10.97
CA LEU A 215 -22.79 -0.49 -9.58
C LEU A 215 -23.50 -1.82 -9.39
N ILE A 216 -22.90 -2.70 -8.61
CA ILE A 216 -23.54 -3.89 -8.07
C ILE A 216 -24.20 -3.47 -6.73
N PRO A 217 -25.49 -3.85 -6.50
CA PRO A 217 -26.16 -3.54 -5.26
C PRO A 217 -25.45 -4.10 -4.03
N GLU A 218 -25.35 -3.28 -2.97
CA GLU A 218 -24.60 -3.63 -1.75
C GLU A 218 -25.21 -4.81 -1.00
N GLU A 219 -26.52 -5.01 -1.10
CA GLU A 219 -27.24 -6.11 -0.47
C GLU A 219 -26.88 -7.50 -1.04
N LEU A 220 -26.19 -7.55 -2.18
CA LEU A 220 -25.77 -8.81 -2.79
C LEU A 220 -24.47 -9.38 -2.21
N HIS A 221 -23.76 -8.64 -1.38
CA HIS A 221 -22.51 -9.09 -0.76
C HIS A 221 -22.31 -8.51 0.64
N GLN A 222 -21.43 -9.09 1.40
CA GLN A 222 -21.04 -8.54 2.70
C GLN A 222 -20.37 -7.18 2.53
N PRO A 223 -20.50 -6.25 3.50
CA PRO A 223 -19.79 -4.97 3.47
C PRO A 223 -18.27 -5.12 3.30
N ILE A 224 -17.69 -4.27 2.46
CA ILE A 224 -16.25 -4.22 2.24
C ILE A 224 -15.68 -3.08 3.11
N ASP A 225 -15.71 -3.28 4.44
CA ASP A 225 -15.20 -2.29 5.40
C ASP A 225 -13.67 -2.33 5.38
N GLN A 226 -13.05 -1.25 4.92
CA GLN A 226 -11.61 -1.14 4.78
C GLN A 226 -10.98 -0.70 6.09
N GLY A 227 -9.96 -1.42 6.52
CA GLY A 227 -9.24 -1.18 7.76
C GLY A 227 -7.79 -0.83 7.52
N LEU A 228 -7.22 -0.03 8.42
CA LEU A 228 -5.76 0.20 8.48
C LEU A 228 -5.23 -0.08 9.87
N ALA A 229 -3.92 -0.37 9.94
CA ALA A 229 -3.17 -0.45 11.18
C ALA A 229 -1.69 -0.15 10.95
N ILE A 230 -1.01 0.26 12.02
CA ILE A 230 0.43 0.48 12.04
C ILE A 230 1.13 -0.80 12.50
N MET A 231 2.17 -1.20 11.79
CA MET A 231 2.89 -2.43 12.10
C MET A 231 3.73 -2.27 13.37
N LYS A 232 3.73 -3.29 14.23
CA LYS A 232 4.47 -3.27 15.50
C LYS A 232 5.99 -3.17 15.30
N THR A 233 6.49 -3.63 14.16
CA THR A 233 7.91 -3.63 13.81
C THR A 233 8.39 -2.32 13.18
N THR A 234 7.49 -1.34 13.00
CA THR A 234 7.85 -0.05 12.37
C THR A 234 8.89 0.71 13.17
N GLY A 235 9.87 1.27 12.48
CA GLY A 235 10.76 2.31 13.02
C GLY A 235 10.23 3.73 12.82
N ASN A 236 9.10 3.88 12.12
CA ASN A 236 8.54 5.16 11.66
C ASN A 236 7.14 5.43 12.24
N GLU A 237 6.88 5.01 13.50
CA GLU A 237 5.53 5.09 14.10
C GLU A 237 4.91 6.48 14.00
N GLN A 238 5.69 7.54 14.28
CA GLN A 238 5.19 8.90 14.22
C GLN A 238 4.70 9.29 12.82
N ALA A 239 5.46 8.95 11.77
CA ALA A 239 5.09 9.21 10.39
C ALA A 239 3.87 8.37 9.98
N ALA A 240 3.81 7.10 10.39
CA ALA A 240 2.67 6.21 10.14
C ALA A 240 1.38 6.73 10.79
N ARG A 241 1.44 7.19 12.05
CA ARG A 241 0.32 7.83 12.73
C ARG A 241 -0.11 9.13 12.03
N ALA A 242 0.85 9.95 11.60
CA ALA A 242 0.57 11.19 10.88
C ALA A 242 -0.13 10.90 9.53
N PHE A 243 0.31 9.87 8.78
CA PHE A 243 -0.34 9.48 7.53
C PHE A 243 -1.74 8.90 7.75
N ALA A 244 -1.94 8.04 8.75
CA ALA A 244 -3.26 7.54 9.13
C ALA A 244 -4.23 8.68 9.52
N ALA A 245 -3.75 9.65 10.29
CA ALA A 245 -4.52 10.85 10.65
C ALA A 245 -4.81 11.73 9.41
N PHE A 246 -3.86 11.83 8.47
CA PHE A 246 -4.06 12.58 7.24
C PHE A 246 -5.17 11.97 6.37
N ILE A 247 -5.24 10.65 6.22
CA ILE A 247 -6.34 9.97 5.51
C ILE A 247 -7.70 10.37 6.12
N SER A 248 -7.80 10.46 7.45
CA SER A 248 -9.01 10.79 8.18
C SER A 248 -9.29 12.30 8.28
N SER A 249 -8.36 13.16 7.83
CA SER A 249 -8.50 14.63 7.86
C SER A 249 -9.57 15.11 6.87
N PRO A 250 -10.05 16.37 6.98
CA PRO A 250 -10.98 16.93 5.99
C PRO A 250 -10.44 16.86 4.55
N LYS A 251 -9.12 17.11 4.35
CA LYS A 251 -8.46 17.02 3.05
C LYS A 251 -8.41 15.56 2.56
N GLY A 252 -7.97 14.64 3.42
CA GLY A 252 -7.93 13.21 3.08
C GLY A 252 -9.31 12.67 2.72
N LYS A 253 -10.34 12.98 3.51
CA LYS A 253 -11.73 12.60 3.23
C LYS A 253 -12.26 13.17 1.91
N ALA A 254 -11.90 14.41 1.56
CA ALA A 254 -12.27 15.01 0.28
C ALA A 254 -11.63 14.24 -0.90
N ILE A 255 -10.36 13.86 -0.77
CA ILE A 255 -9.68 13.00 -1.74
C ILE A 255 -10.36 11.63 -1.81
N MET A 256 -10.59 10.95 -0.68
CA MET A 256 -11.25 9.65 -0.65
C MET A 256 -12.62 9.69 -1.35
N LYS A 257 -13.44 10.73 -1.06
CA LYS A 257 -14.75 10.94 -1.70
C LYS A 257 -14.66 11.09 -3.23
N LYS A 258 -13.65 11.80 -3.75
CA LYS A 258 -13.39 11.96 -5.19
C LYS A 258 -13.23 10.60 -5.88
N TYR A 259 -12.70 9.61 -5.18
CA TYR A 259 -12.45 8.26 -5.67
C TYR A 259 -13.54 7.24 -5.32
N GLY A 260 -14.68 7.69 -4.78
CA GLY A 260 -15.86 6.84 -4.55
C GLY A 260 -15.93 6.15 -3.19
N PHE A 261 -15.15 6.66 -2.21
CA PHE A 261 -15.22 6.25 -0.80
C PHE A 261 -16.06 7.20 0.04
#